data_157e0a7898b419f9322b413eea5aff53
#
_entry.id   157e0a7898b419f9322b413eea5aff53
#
_cell.length_a   1.000
_cell.length_b   1.000
_cell.length_c   1.000
_cell.angle_alpha   90.00
_cell.angle_beta   90.00
_cell.angle_gamma   90.00
#
_symmetry.space_group_name_H-M   'P 1'
#
loop_
_entity.id
_entity.type
_entity.pdbx_description
1 polymer ?
#
loop_
_entity_poly.entity_id
_entity_poly.type
_entity_poly.pdbx_seq_one_letter_code
_entity_poly.pdbx_strand_id
1 'polypeptide(L)' 'SSQMENNLKNDMKKHIMEKAIKYTEIRIKKNLSNKQNLKLVENSIINIPKNFF' A
#
# COMPACT_ATOMS: atom_id res chain seq x y z
N SER A 1 19.34 -26.12 21.88
CA SER A 1 19.07 -25.58 23.21
C SER A 1 17.84 -24.69 23.21
N SER A 2 17.24 -24.48 24.34
CA SER A 2 16.06 -23.59 24.44
C SER A 2 16.38 -22.14 24.07
N GLN A 3 17.58 -21.68 24.32
CA GLN A 3 18.02 -20.35 23.92
C GLN A 3 18.10 -20.20 22.40
N MET A 4 18.64 -21.21 21.73
CA MET A 4 18.72 -21.26 20.28
C MET A 4 17.32 -21.26 19.64
N GLU A 5 16.41 -22.04 20.19
CA GLU A 5 15.01 -22.09 19.75
C GLU A 5 14.32 -20.73 19.94
N ASN A 6 14.54 -20.05 21.06
CA ASN A 6 14.00 -18.73 21.32
C ASN A 6 14.56 -17.68 20.37
N ASN A 7 15.85 -17.76 20.06
CA ASN A 7 16.47 -16.87 19.08
C ASN A 7 15.88 -17.06 17.69
N LEU A 8 15.66 -18.30 17.27
CA LEU A 8 15.01 -18.62 16.01
C LEU A 8 13.57 -18.08 15.95
N LYS A 9 12.80 -18.28 17.02
CA LYS A 9 11.44 -17.73 17.11
C LYS A 9 11.42 -16.21 17.01
N ASN A 10 12.36 -15.53 17.69
CA ASN A 10 12.46 -14.08 17.66
C ASN A 10 12.82 -13.57 16.27
N ASP A 11 13.75 -14.25 15.58
CA ASP A 11 14.13 -13.91 14.22
C ASP A 11 12.97 -14.09 13.25
N MET A 12 12.21 -15.17 13.41
CA MET A 12 11.01 -15.42 12.60
C MET A 12 9.95 -14.33 12.82
N LYS A 13 9.68 -13.96 14.07
CA LYS A 13 8.75 -12.88 14.41
C LYS A 13 9.16 -11.57 13.78
N LYS A 14 10.44 -11.21 13.89
CA LYS A 14 11.00 -10.01 13.29
C LYS A 14 10.81 -10.00 11.77
N HIS A 15 11.08 -11.13 11.12
CA HIS A 15 10.94 -11.26 9.68
C HIS A 15 9.48 -11.12 9.23
N ILE A 16 8.55 -11.71 9.96
CA ILE A 16 7.12 -11.56 9.71
C ILE A 16 6.67 -10.11 9.86
N MET A 17 7.14 -9.44 10.92
CA MET A 17 6.83 -8.02 11.14
C MET A 17 7.37 -7.14 10.03
N GLU A 18 8.60 -7.35 9.59
CA GLU A 18 9.20 -6.60 8.48
C GLU A 18 8.40 -6.79 7.19
N LYS A 19 7.98 -8.00 6.90
CA LYS A 19 7.13 -8.29 5.72
C LYS A 19 5.75 -7.65 5.82
N ALA A 20 5.15 -7.67 7.00
CA ALA A 20 3.86 -7.02 7.23
C ALA A 20 3.93 -5.51 7.02
N ILE A 21 4.98 -4.87 7.50
CA ILE A 21 5.23 -3.44 7.30
C ILE A 21 5.40 -3.15 5.81
N LYS A 22 6.22 -3.92 5.12
CA LYS A 22 6.46 -3.75 3.69
C LYS A 22 5.19 -3.93 2.86
N TYR A 23 4.38 -4.92 3.19
CA TYR A 23 3.09 -5.14 2.54
C TYR A 23 2.15 -3.95 2.76
N THR A 24 2.11 -3.40 3.97
CA THR A 24 1.30 -2.23 4.30
C THR A 24 1.75 -1.00 3.50
N GLU A 25 3.05 -0.78 3.38
CA GLU A 25 3.61 0.31 2.57
C GLU A 25 3.18 0.19 1.10
N ILE A 26 3.23 -1.01 0.54
CA ILE A 26 2.80 -1.27 -0.84
C ILE A 26 1.31 -0.95 -1.01
N ARG A 27 0.48 -1.35 -0.05
CA ARG A 27 -0.96 -1.06 -0.09
C ARG A 27 -1.25 0.43 -0.01
N ILE A 28 -0.54 1.16 0.86
CA ILE A 28 -0.69 2.61 0.97
C ILE A 28 -0.33 3.29 -0.34
N LYS A 29 0.80 2.93 -0.95
CA LYS A 29 1.22 3.47 -2.24
C LYS A 29 0.19 3.22 -3.33
N LYS A 30 -0.35 2.01 -3.37
CA LYS A 30 -1.38 1.64 -4.34
C LYS A 30 -2.66 2.46 -4.15
N ASN A 31 -3.10 2.64 -2.90
CA ASN A 31 -4.28 3.43 -2.58
C ASN A 31 -4.10 4.90 -2.94
N LEU A 32 -2.92 5.47 -2.68
CA LEU A 32 -2.61 6.85 -3.08
C LEU A 32 -2.62 7.01 -4.60
N SER A 33 -2.01 6.07 -5.33
CA SER A 33 -1.99 6.07 -6.79
C SER A 33 -3.40 5.98 -7.37
N ASN A 34 -4.25 5.10 -6.84
CA ASN A 34 -5.64 4.97 -7.25
C ASN A 34 -6.42 6.27 -6.99
N LYS A 35 -6.21 6.89 -5.83
CA LYS A 35 -6.84 8.16 -5.48
C LYS A 35 -6.43 9.29 -6.44
N GLN A 36 -5.16 9.37 -6.79
CA GLN A 36 -4.66 10.33 -7.77
C GLN A 36 -5.27 10.11 -9.14
N ASN A 37 -5.37 8.86 -9.58
CA ASN A 37 -6.00 8.52 -10.87
C ASN A 37 -7.48 8.90 -10.90
N LEU A 38 -8.22 8.63 -9.83
CA LEU A 38 -9.61 9.05 -9.71
C LEU A 38 -9.75 10.57 -9.81
N LYS A 39 -8.85 11.30 -9.16
CA LYS A 39 -8.86 12.75 -9.20
C LYS A 39 -8.61 13.29 -10.61
N LEU A 40 -7.71 12.66 -11.36
CA LEU A 40 -7.46 13.01 -12.76
C LEU A 40 -8.70 12.77 -13.63
N VAL A 41 -9.38 11.66 -13.43
CA VAL A 41 -10.63 11.34 -14.14
C VAL A 41 -11.72 12.36 -13.81
N GLU A 42 -11.90 12.69 -12.54
CA GLU A 42 -12.86 13.70 -12.09
C GLU A 42 -12.57 15.07 -12.74
N ASN A 43 -11.32 15.50 -12.75
CA ASN A 43 -10.92 16.75 -13.38
C ASN A 43 -11.20 16.74 -14.89
N SER A 44 -10.99 15.60 -15.55
CA SER A 44 -11.29 15.45 -16.98
C SER A 44 -12.78 15.60 -17.26
N ILE A 45 -13.64 15.05 -16.39
CA ILE A 45 -15.09 15.15 -16.51
C ILE A 45 -15.55 16.59 -16.27
N ILE A 46 -15.00 17.26 -15.26
CA ILE A 46 -15.36 18.65 -14.93
C ILE A 46 -15.02 19.60 -16.10
N ASN A 47 -13.93 19.32 -16.81
CA ASN A 47 -13.44 20.17 -17.90
C ASN A 47 -14.05 19.85 -19.28
N ILE A 48 -15.01 18.95 -19.35
CA ILE A 48 -15.73 18.68 -20.60
C ILE A 48 -16.55 19.90 -21.00
N PRO A 49 -16.47 20.37 -22.26
CA PRO A 49 -17.27 21.48 -22.73
C PRO A 49 -18.78 21.22 -22.60
N LYS A 50 -19.55 22.26 -22.25
CA LYS A 50 -21.00 22.13 -22.04
C LYS A 50 -21.74 21.68 -23.28
N ASN A 51 -21.22 21.95 -24.44
CA ASN A 51 -21.81 21.56 -25.73
C ASN A 51 -21.33 20.19 -26.23
N PHE A 52 -20.59 19.45 -25.41
CA PHE A 52 -20.13 18.09 -25.77
C PHE A 52 -21.29 17.09 -25.80
N PHE A 53 -22.23 17.25 -24.90
CA PHE A 53 -23.43 16.42 -24.82
C PHE A 53 -24.61 17.10 -25.58
#